data_12fa4b213fcbedcd2eddcab520c1931d
#
_entry.id   12fa4b213fcbedcd2eddcab520c1931d
#
_cell.length_a   1.000
_cell.length_b   1.000
_cell.length_c   1.000
_cell.angle_alpha   90.00
_cell.angle_beta   90.00
_cell.angle_gamma   90.00
#
_symmetry.space_group_name_H-M   'P 1'
#
loop_
_entity.id
_entity.type
_entity.pdbx_description
1 polymer ?
#
loop_
_entity_poly.entity_id
_entity_poly.type
_entity_poly.pdbx_seq_one_letter_code
_entity_poly.pdbx_strand_id
1 'polypeptide(L)'
;MGQQITTETAANGHLKSSKGFGPKTTLTLLSIVVLVAVVGNITGSYLVAMGLLPFVGLVFLYLHQRQQLAHLQATIATANAARTEAETAAREKTRVLATMSHEIRTPLNGVIGMLSLLGDSALSPQQRNYAETARSSARTLLTIIDEVLDTARSESRRKLEREPVDLTSFVEGIIELLAPRAHSKHIEVSARVAPDVPKEILLDELHLRQVLFNLAGNAIKFTEKGGVAIEVEMAASNSLVIKVRDSGIGMTKEEAAKVFDAFTQASETTFARFGGTGLGLSISRDLVASMGGTLLLDTAPGKGSTFTITVPIEAAAAPTLQNWQPLTRRHYVLALPEGFARDHLALTLVELGAEVSYVADAKQLSSQLAIATNLRQFICASIYADTLRRWSKKRQVKSPAVVWVMLTPEERHPHANLLRAPFAGYLLSPLRRGTLLAQLSAYDGRSLKQAGKAMRSGKKSVVAKPVVGLTIMLAEDNPINALLCRTILQKSGHHVRVVGDGGEALDLLRSDWHCDLAIMDVEMPWVSGIKVAELLRKDSGLEHRRHLPLLAMTGNVRPEDVRACLNAGFDAHLPKPFDKHDLEETVAGMMSKKAKAA
;
A
#
# COMPACT_ATOMS: atom_id res chain seq x y z
N MET A 1 6.02 -4.50 -49.54
CA MET A 1 6.03 -3.14 -50.02
C MET A 1 5.91 -2.26 -48.77
N GLY A 2 6.90 -1.79 -48.14
CA GLY A 2 8.07 -1.03 -48.59
C GLY A 2 7.94 0.36 -48.06
N GLN A 3 8.45 0.58 -46.83
CA GLN A 3 9.06 1.86 -46.43
C GLN A 3 9.93 1.61 -45.19
N GLN A 4 11.17 1.25 -45.45
CA GLN A 4 12.30 1.49 -44.55
C GLN A 4 12.48 3.01 -44.47
N ILE A 5 12.19 3.61 -43.31
CA ILE A 5 12.58 4.99 -43.01
C ILE A 5 13.90 4.91 -42.29
N THR A 6 14.91 5.29 -43.02
CA THR A 6 16.29 5.56 -42.65
C THR A 6 16.41 6.47 -41.42
N THR A 7 16.83 5.88 -40.31
CA THR A 7 17.24 6.57 -39.06
C THR A 7 18.77 6.67 -38.93
N GLU A 8 19.47 6.95 -40.05
CA GLU A 8 20.95 6.99 -40.05
C GLU A 8 21.55 8.38 -40.35
N THR A 9 20.76 9.45 -40.36
CA THR A 9 21.26 10.76 -40.79
C THR A 9 21.22 11.88 -39.70
N ALA A 10 20.82 11.59 -38.45
CA ALA A 10 20.78 12.62 -37.41
C ALA A 10 21.93 12.56 -36.38
N ALA A 11 22.72 11.49 -36.34
CA ALA A 11 23.81 11.37 -35.37
C ALA A 11 25.18 11.90 -35.82
N ASN A 12 25.33 12.30 -37.07
CA ASN A 12 26.65 12.73 -37.62
C ASN A 12 26.77 14.23 -37.95
N GLY A 13 25.85 15.08 -37.50
CA GLY A 13 25.77 16.48 -37.89
C GLY A 13 26.40 17.50 -36.94
N HIS A 14 26.74 17.20 -35.70
CA HIS A 14 27.16 18.22 -34.73
C HIS A 14 28.39 17.91 -33.87
N LEU A 15 29.24 17.00 -34.28
CA LEU A 15 30.63 16.94 -33.79
C LEU A 15 31.55 17.81 -34.72
N LYS A 16 31.14 19.03 -35.01
CA LYS A 16 32.10 20.02 -35.47
C LYS A 16 32.89 20.53 -34.28
N SER A 17 34.07 19.91 -34.13
CA SER A 17 35.25 20.36 -33.40
C SER A 17 35.08 21.75 -32.76
N SER A 18 35.18 21.81 -31.44
CA SER A 18 35.61 23.00 -30.72
C SER A 18 36.98 23.41 -31.28
N LYS A 19 36.99 24.22 -32.32
CA LYS A 19 38.21 24.89 -32.75
C LYS A 19 38.57 25.79 -31.58
N GLY A 20 39.47 25.33 -30.73
CA GLY A 20 40.38 26.22 -30.01
C GLY A 20 40.82 27.31 -30.96
N PHE A 21 41.29 28.42 -30.48
CA PHE A 21 41.76 29.52 -31.32
C PHE A 21 42.26 28.98 -32.64
N GLY A 22 41.54 29.26 -33.71
CA GLY A 22 41.87 28.69 -35.01
C GLY A 22 43.31 29.09 -35.31
N PRO A 23 44.07 28.30 -36.07
CA PRO A 23 45.50 28.57 -36.35
C PRO A 23 45.73 30.02 -36.84
N LYS A 24 44.70 30.67 -37.37
CA LYS A 24 44.73 32.10 -37.76
C LYS A 24 44.77 33.05 -36.55
N THR A 25 44.06 32.79 -35.44
CA THR A 25 44.06 33.69 -34.26
C THR A 25 45.31 33.48 -33.40
N THR A 26 45.84 32.26 -33.31
CA THR A 26 47.14 32.01 -32.68
C THR A 26 48.27 32.60 -33.50
N LEU A 27 48.18 32.52 -34.86
CA LEU A 27 49.19 33.14 -35.75
C LEU A 27 49.16 34.67 -35.68
N THR A 28 47.97 35.30 -35.60
CA THR A 28 47.84 36.75 -35.42
C THR A 28 48.38 37.24 -34.08
N LEU A 29 48.11 36.54 -32.98
CA LEU A 29 48.68 36.86 -31.67
C LEU A 29 50.20 36.68 -31.62
N LEU A 30 50.70 35.62 -32.22
CA LEU A 30 52.12 35.38 -32.34
C LEU A 30 52.80 36.51 -33.20
N SER A 31 52.14 36.88 -34.27
CA SER A 31 52.59 38.01 -35.13
C SER A 31 52.63 39.38 -34.39
N ILE A 32 51.64 39.61 -33.49
CA ILE A 32 51.62 40.85 -32.65
C ILE A 32 52.74 40.77 -31.62
N VAL A 33 53.01 39.66 -30.99
CA VAL A 33 54.12 39.49 -30.03
C VAL A 33 55.46 39.71 -30.73
N VAL A 34 55.62 39.08 -31.89
CA VAL A 34 56.87 39.29 -32.72
C VAL A 34 57.02 40.72 -33.16
N LEU A 35 55.95 41.38 -33.59
CA LEU A 35 55.96 42.82 -34.00
C LEU A 35 56.36 43.70 -32.83
N VAL A 36 55.80 43.49 -31.65
CA VAL A 36 56.12 44.22 -30.40
C VAL A 36 57.59 44.02 -30.02
N ALA A 37 58.11 42.78 -30.13
CA ALA A 37 59.54 42.48 -29.87
C ALA A 37 60.48 43.16 -30.91
N VAL A 38 60.13 43.16 -32.21
CA VAL A 38 60.90 43.77 -33.26
C VAL A 38 60.88 45.30 -33.12
N VAL A 39 59.75 45.92 -32.84
CA VAL A 39 59.62 47.38 -32.61
C VAL A 39 60.43 47.82 -31.38
N GLY A 40 60.37 47.05 -30.29
CA GLY A 40 61.16 47.27 -29.07
C GLY A 40 62.67 47.22 -29.34
N ASN A 41 63.12 46.30 -30.20
CA ASN A 41 64.54 46.17 -30.58
C ASN A 41 65.00 47.34 -31.51
N ILE A 42 64.15 47.78 -32.44
CA ILE A 42 64.47 48.87 -33.36
C ILE A 42 64.48 50.25 -32.64
N THR A 43 63.59 50.45 -31.68
CA THR A 43 63.48 51.74 -30.96
C THR A 43 64.38 51.84 -29.73
N GLY A 44 65.09 50.81 -29.37
CA GLY A 44 65.91 50.72 -28.16
C GLY A 44 65.15 50.85 -26.86
N SER A 45 63.82 50.77 -26.92
CA SER A 45 62.95 51.03 -25.79
C SER A 45 62.36 49.70 -25.23
N TYR A 46 63.21 48.93 -24.58
CA TYR A 46 62.80 47.62 -23.95
C TYR A 46 61.72 47.80 -22.89
N LEU A 47 61.57 48.98 -22.30
CA LEU A 47 60.52 49.27 -21.31
C LEU A 47 59.11 49.20 -21.92
N VAL A 48 58.89 49.59 -23.17
CA VAL A 48 57.62 49.51 -23.87
C VAL A 48 57.24 48.08 -24.19
N ALA A 49 58.22 47.27 -24.57
CA ALA A 49 58.00 45.88 -24.85
C ALA A 49 57.66 45.08 -23.56
N MET A 50 58.35 45.39 -22.43
CA MET A 50 58.04 44.75 -21.11
C MET A 50 56.63 45.09 -20.58
N GLY A 51 56.07 46.29 -20.91
CA GLY A 51 54.72 46.69 -20.51
C GLY A 51 53.62 46.10 -21.39
N LEU A 52 53.87 45.89 -22.69
CA LEU A 52 52.85 45.37 -23.63
C LEU A 52 52.67 43.87 -23.59
N LEU A 53 53.70 43.07 -23.32
CA LEU A 53 53.62 41.60 -23.26
C LEU A 53 52.65 41.09 -22.18
N PRO A 54 52.69 41.59 -20.92
CA PRO A 54 51.69 41.17 -19.91
C PRO A 54 50.25 41.54 -20.29
N PHE A 55 50.05 42.69 -20.92
CA PHE A 55 48.73 43.16 -21.38
C PHE A 55 48.16 42.23 -22.47
N VAL A 56 48.95 41.84 -23.46
CA VAL A 56 48.58 40.86 -24.49
C VAL A 56 48.26 39.51 -23.86
N GLY A 57 49.03 39.06 -22.86
CA GLY A 57 48.78 37.84 -22.11
C GLY A 57 47.45 37.90 -21.34
N LEU A 58 47.15 39.03 -20.69
CA LEU A 58 45.88 39.23 -19.99
C LEU A 58 44.67 39.22 -20.94
N VAL A 59 44.79 39.87 -22.08
CA VAL A 59 43.73 39.88 -23.13
C VAL A 59 43.52 38.46 -23.68
N PHE A 60 44.61 37.74 -23.93
CA PHE A 60 44.52 36.33 -24.36
C PHE A 60 43.83 35.45 -23.32
N LEU A 61 44.21 35.54 -22.05
CA LEU A 61 43.61 34.80 -20.95
C LEU A 61 42.12 35.12 -20.81
N TYR A 62 41.75 36.42 -20.89
CA TYR A 62 40.36 36.86 -20.85
C TYR A 62 39.54 36.32 -22.02
N LEU A 63 40.05 36.36 -23.24
CA LEU A 63 39.36 35.82 -24.41
C LEU A 63 39.22 34.31 -24.33
N HIS A 64 40.25 33.62 -23.84
CA HIS A 64 40.19 32.16 -23.63
C HIS A 64 39.16 31.76 -22.57
N GLN A 65 39.13 32.44 -21.41
CA GLN A 65 38.13 32.21 -20.38
C GLN A 65 36.71 32.49 -20.89
N ARG A 66 36.52 33.58 -21.62
CA ARG A 66 35.21 33.92 -22.21
C ARG A 66 34.74 32.85 -23.20
N GLN A 67 35.63 32.28 -24.00
CA GLN A 67 35.31 31.20 -24.92
C GLN A 67 34.95 29.91 -24.19
N GLN A 68 35.66 29.55 -23.12
CA GLN A 68 35.33 28.41 -22.29
C GLN A 68 33.96 28.56 -21.59
N LEU A 69 33.68 29.75 -21.05
CA LEU A 69 32.37 30.06 -20.46
C LEU A 69 31.23 29.94 -21.47
N ALA A 70 31.42 30.48 -22.69
CA ALA A 70 30.43 30.38 -23.76
C ALA A 70 30.18 28.92 -24.19
N HIS A 71 31.24 28.10 -24.26
CA HIS A 71 31.12 26.67 -24.56
C HIS A 71 30.38 25.93 -23.44
N LEU A 72 30.71 26.22 -22.19
CA LEU A 72 30.04 25.60 -21.03
C LEU A 72 28.55 25.96 -20.98
N GLN A 73 28.23 27.24 -21.22
CA GLN A 73 26.84 27.72 -21.29
C GLN A 73 26.05 27.03 -22.42
N ALA A 74 26.65 26.90 -23.60
CA ALA A 74 26.02 26.17 -24.71
C ALA A 74 25.79 24.69 -24.39
N THR A 75 26.74 24.04 -23.73
CA THR A 75 26.59 22.63 -23.31
C THR A 75 25.49 22.45 -22.25
N ILE A 76 25.42 23.36 -21.28
CA ILE A 76 24.35 23.37 -20.27
C ILE A 76 22.99 23.63 -20.94
N ALA A 77 22.91 24.56 -21.88
CA ALA A 77 21.66 24.85 -22.59
C ALA A 77 21.16 23.65 -23.40
N THR A 78 22.05 22.96 -24.11
CA THR A 78 21.69 21.73 -24.86
C THR A 78 21.28 20.57 -23.93
N ALA A 79 21.99 20.39 -22.82
CA ALA A 79 21.63 19.38 -21.82
C ALA A 79 20.27 19.67 -21.17
N ASN A 80 20.00 20.95 -20.84
CA ASN A 80 18.69 21.34 -20.30
C ASN A 80 17.55 21.17 -21.31
N ALA A 81 17.78 21.50 -22.59
CA ALA A 81 16.79 21.29 -23.65
C ALA A 81 16.45 19.81 -23.82
N ALA A 82 17.47 18.94 -23.91
CA ALA A 82 17.28 17.49 -24.01
C ALA A 82 16.57 16.91 -22.77
N ARG A 83 16.89 17.42 -21.58
CA ARG A 83 16.20 17.04 -20.35
C ARG A 83 14.72 17.44 -20.37
N THR A 84 14.41 18.68 -20.78
CA THR A 84 13.02 19.17 -20.85
C THR A 84 12.21 18.37 -21.86
N GLU A 85 12.79 18.04 -23.01
CA GLU A 85 12.15 17.19 -24.02
C GLU A 85 11.87 15.78 -23.49
N ALA A 86 12.83 15.16 -22.81
CA ALA A 86 12.65 13.86 -22.18
C ALA A 86 11.56 13.88 -21.08
N GLU A 87 11.54 14.93 -20.23
CA GLU A 87 10.52 15.11 -19.20
C GLU A 87 9.12 15.31 -19.79
N THR A 88 8.98 16.07 -20.88
CA THR A 88 7.69 16.28 -21.56
C THR A 88 7.19 14.99 -22.19
N ALA A 89 8.04 14.24 -22.89
CA ALA A 89 7.70 12.94 -23.49
C ALA A 89 7.28 11.92 -22.43
N ALA A 90 7.97 11.87 -21.28
CA ALA A 90 7.61 11.00 -20.16
C ALA A 90 6.24 11.35 -19.56
N ARG A 91 5.94 12.64 -19.38
CA ARG A 91 4.63 13.10 -18.89
C ARG A 91 3.50 12.77 -19.86
N GLU A 92 3.73 12.92 -21.16
CA GLU A 92 2.74 12.62 -22.18
C GLU A 92 2.46 11.11 -22.23
N LYS A 93 3.50 10.27 -22.19
CA LYS A 93 3.38 8.80 -22.07
C LYS A 93 2.53 8.41 -20.87
N THR A 94 2.80 9.01 -19.69
CA THR A 94 2.06 8.74 -18.45
C THR A 94 0.59 9.18 -18.56
N ARG A 95 0.32 10.31 -19.19
CA ARG A 95 -1.05 10.82 -19.39
C ARG A 95 -1.86 9.89 -20.30
N VAL A 96 -1.27 9.45 -21.42
CA VAL A 96 -1.92 8.51 -22.36
C VAL A 96 -2.24 7.20 -21.65
N LEU A 97 -1.30 6.63 -20.91
CA LEU A 97 -1.50 5.40 -20.16
C LEU A 97 -2.59 5.55 -19.09
N ALA A 98 -2.62 6.68 -18.36
CA ALA A 98 -3.66 6.94 -17.37
C ALA A 98 -5.06 7.01 -17.98
N THR A 99 -5.20 7.68 -19.15
CA THR A 99 -6.49 7.74 -19.88
C THR A 99 -6.89 6.35 -20.37
N MET A 100 -5.97 5.61 -21.00
CA MET A 100 -6.23 4.25 -21.48
C MET A 100 -6.68 3.30 -20.35
N SER A 101 -6.09 3.40 -19.16
CA SER A 101 -6.53 2.59 -18.04
C SER A 101 -7.98 2.88 -17.64
N HIS A 102 -8.33 4.14 -17.56
CA HIS A 102 -9.70 4.50 -17.22
C HIS A 102 -10.69 3.96 -18.28
N GLU A 103 -10.33 4.10 -19.55
CA GLU A 103 -11.15 3.60 -20.65
C GLU A 103 -11.23 2.07 -20.72
N ILE A 104 -10.22 1.33 -20.24
CA ILE A 104 -10.25 -0.14 -20.16
C ILE A 104 -10.94 -0.59 -18.85
N ARG A 105 -10.73 0.10 -17.75
CA ARG A 105 -11.32 -0.26 -16.45
C ARG A 105 -12.86 -0.21 -16.49
N THR A 106 -13.43 0.78 -17.15
CA THR A 106 -14.89 0.97 -17.25
C THR A 106 -15.60 -0.23 -17.88
N PRO A 107 -15.28 -0.69 -19.11
CA PRO A 107 -15.92 -1.87 -19.71
C PRO A 107 -15.60 -3.15 -18.92
N LEU A 108 -14.40 -3.27 -18.37
CA LEU A 108 -13.99 -4.48 -17.65
C LEU A 108 -14.73 -4.63 -16.31
N ASN A 109 -14.96 -3.54 -15.57
CA ASN A 109 -15.83 -3.53 -14.39
C ASN A 109 -17.27 -3.92 -14.75
N GLY A 110 -17.75 -3.48 -15.92
CA GLY A 110 -19.02 -3.92 -16.46
C GLY A 110 -19.11 -5.42 -16.69
N VAL A 111 -18.07 -6.02 -17.28
CA VAL A 111 -17.97 -7.48 -17.48
C VAL A 111 -17.97 -8.21 -16.14
N ILE A 112 -17.16 -7.75 -15.17
CA ILE A 112 -17.11 -8.33 -13.82
C ILE A 112 -18.48 -8.22 -13.11
N GLY A 113 -19.16 -7.08 -13.23
CA GLY A 113 -20.48 -6.88 -12.68
C GLY A 113 -21.53 -7.83 -13.27
N MET A 114 -21.54 -7.99 -14.61
CA MET A 114 -22.44 -8.92 -15.28
C MET A 114 -22.17 -10.38 -14.91
N LEU A 115 -20.89 -10.79 -14.83
CA LEU A 115 -20.51 -12.12 -14.39
C LEU A 115 -20.88 -12.38 -12.91
N SER A 116 -20.86 -11.36 -12.06
CA SER A 116 -21.32 -11.47 -10.68
C SER A 116 -22.84 -11.67 -10.60
N LEU A 117 -23.62 -10.91 -11.38
CA LEU A 117 -25.08 -11.08 -11.47
C LEU A 117 -25.44 -12.46 -12.06
N LEU A 118 -24.68 -12.92 -13.05
CA LEU A 118 -24.85 -14.24 -13.63
C LEU A 118 -24.58 -15.34 -12.59
N GLY A 119 -23.55 -15.18 -11.75
CA GLY A 119 -23.21 -16.11 -10.67
C GLY A 119 -24.31 -16.24 -9.60
N ASP A 120 -25.14 -15.22 -9.43
CA ASP A 120 -26.30 -15.20 -8.52
C ASP A 120 -27.57 -15.84 -9.15
N SER A 121 -27.54 -16.20 -10.42
CA SER A 121 -28.65 -16.85 -11.12
C SER A 121 -28.58 -18.38 -10.99
N ALA A 122 -29.64 -19.09 -11.41
CA ALA A 122 -29.70 -20.54 -11.40
C ALA A 122 -28.82 -21.10 -12.53
N LEU A 123 -27.53 -21.24 -12.31
CA LEU A 123 -26.55 -21.79 -13.24
C LEU A 123 -26.32 -23.28 -12.98
N SER A 124 -26.09 -24.06 -14.06
CA SER A 124 -25.52 -25.39 -13.93
C SER A 124 -24.09 -25.32 -13.35
N PRO A 125 -23.57 -26.38 -12.71
CA PRO A 125 -22.19 -26.40 -12.18
C PRO A 125 -21.13 -26.01 -13.21
N GLN A 126 -21.32 -26.42 -14.45
CA GLN A 126 -20.40 -26.11 -15.55
C GLN A 126 -20.46 -24.63 -15.98
N GLN A 127 -21.66 -24.06 -16.08
CA GLN A 127 -21.85 -22.63 -16.37
C GLN A 127 -21.31 -21.75 -15.25
N ARG A 128 -21.50 -22.16 -13.98
CA ARG A 128 -20.92 -21.46 -12.83
C ARG A 128 -19.39 -21.42 -12.91
N ASN A 129 -18.76 -22.55 -13.23
CA ASN A 129 -17.31 -22.61 -13.39
C ASN A 129 -16.82 -21.70 -14.53
N TYR A 130 -17.54 -21.63 -15.66
CA TYR A 130 -17.20 -20.72 -16.74
C TYR A 130 -17.32 -19.25 -16.33
N ALA A 131 -18.38 -18.89 -15.61
CA ALA A 131 -18.60 -17.53 -15.13
C ALA A 131 -17.53 -17.12 -14.10
N GLU A 132 -17.16 -18.00 -13.20
CA GLU A 132 -16.09 -17.77 -12.20
C GLU A 132 -14.71 -17.64 -12.86
N THR A 133 -14.40 -18.49 -13.85
CA THR A 133 -13.15 -18.41 -14.61
C THR A 133 -13.05 -17.10 -15.38
N ALA A 134 -14.12 -16.69 -16.07
CA ALA A 134 -14.17 -15.44 -16.80
C ALA A 134 -14.04 -14.23 -15.87
N ARG A 135 -14.70 -14.26 -14.68
CA ARG A 135 -14.60 -13.22 -13.66
C ARG A 135 -13.17 -13.11 -13.10
N SER A 136 -12.53 -14.25 -12.81
CA SER A 136 -11.14 -14.28 -12.37
C SER A 136 -10.19 -13.69 -13.41
N SER A 137 -10.37 -14.06 -14.69
CA SER A 137 -9.57 -13.52 -15.81
C SER A 137 -9.72 -12.01 -15.95
N ALA A 138 -10.96 -11.50 -15.84
CA ALA A 138 -11.23 -10.06 -15.90
C ALA A 138 -10.59 -9.29 -14.74
N ARG A 139 -10.62 -9.84 -13.51
CA ARG A 139 -9.93 -9.26 -12.35
C ARG A 139 -8.41 -9.27 -12.53
N THR A 140 -7.85 -10.35 -13.05
CA THR A 140 -6.42 -10.44 -13.36
C THR A 140 -6.00 -9.37 -14.37
N LEU A 141 -6.81 -9.14 -15.42
CA LEU A 141 -6.52 -8.10 -16.40
C LEU A 141 -6.54 -6.69 -15.79
N LEU A 142 -7.50 -6.39 -14.90
CA LEU A 142 -7.49 -5.12 -14.14
C LEU A 142 -6.21 -4.94 -13.33
N THR A 143 -5.79 -5.98 -12.62
CA THR A 143 -4.54 -5.95 -11.84
C THR A 143 -3.33 -5.65 -12.73
N ILE A 144 -3.25 -6.29 -13.91
CA ILE A 144 -2.16 -6.05 -14.88
C ILE A 144 -2.15 -4.59 -15.35
N ILE A 145 -3.31 -4.03 -15.65
CA ILE A 145 -3.44 -2.64 -16.10
C ILE A 145 -3.02 -1.68 -15.00
N ASP A 146 -3.44 -1.92 -13.76
CA ASP A 146 -3.07 -1.10 -12.61
C ASP A 146 -1.55 -1.17 -12.34
N GLU A 147 -0.93 -2.36 -12.42
CA GLU A 147 0.53 -2.53 -12.29
C GLU A 147 1.31 -1.79 -13.39
N VAL A 148 0.86 -1.83 -14.65
CA VAL A 148 1.49 -1.08 -15.77
C VAL A 148 1.40 0.42 -15.57
N LEU A 149 0.26 0.90 -15.05
CA LEU A 149 0.07 2.33 -14.77
C LEU A 149 0.92 2.81 -13.60
N ASP A 150 0.98 2.04 -12.54
CA ASP A 150 1.80 2.38 -11.38
C ASP A 150 3.28 2.46 -11.77
N THR A 151 3.71 1.57 -12.69
CA THR A 151 5.05 1.63 -13.31
C THR A 151 5.28 2.94 -14.04
N ALA A 152 4.35 3.32 -14.93
CA ALA A 152 4.47 4.53 -15.74
C ALA A 152 4.39 5.82 -14.89
N ARG A 153 3.61 5.80 -13.80
CA ARG A 153 3.53 6.91 -12.83
C ARG A 153 4.81 7.03 -12.00
N SER A 154 5.40 5.92 -11.61
CA SER A 154 6.67 5.86 -10.87
C SER A 154 7.83 6.45 -11.68
N GLU A 155 7.91 6.19 -12.99
CA GLU A 155 8.90 6.80 -13.88
C GLU A 155 8.81 8.34 -13.94
N SER A 156 7.61 8.92 -13.81
CA SER A 156 7.38 10.38 -13.89
C SER A 156 7.53 11.10 -12.53
N ARG A 157 7.45 10.40 -11.39
CA ARG A 157 7.55 10.95 -10.03
C ARG A 157 8.92 10.69 -9.39
N ARG A 158 10.00 11.11 -10.00
CA ARG A 158 11.37 10.94 -9.45
C ARG A 158 11.72 11.83 -8.24
N LYS A 159 10.79 12.59 -7.67
CA LYS A 159 11.04 13.30 -6.42
C LYS A 159 10.60 12.42 -5.25
N LEU A 160 11.59 11.95 -4.48
CA LEU A 160 11.37 11.31 -3.19
C LEU A 160 10.73 12.33 -2.24
N GLU A 161 9.55 12.04 -1.75
CA GLU A 161 8.88 12.81 -0.71
C GLU A 161 9.10 12.09 0.62
N ARG A 162 10.07 12.58 1.42
CA ARG A 162 10.37 12.00 2.72
C ARG A 162 9.47 12.63 3.76
N GLU A 163 8.67 11.79 4.42
CA GLU A 163 7.75 12.17 5.49
C GLU A 163 8.08 11.38 6.76
N PRO A 164 7.73 11.89 7.96
CA PRO A 164 7.83 11.11 9.19
C PRO A 164 6.84 9.95 9.18
N VAL A 165 7.35 8.71 9.23
CA VAL A 165 6.57 7.48 9.18
C VAL A 165 6.71 6.73 10.50
N ASP A 166 5.57 6.40 11.16
CA ASP A 166 5.54 5.42 12.25
C ASP A 166 5.62 4.02 11.66
N LEU A 167 6.82 3.42 11.69
CA LEU A 167 7.09 2.14 11.06
C LEU A 167 6.27 0.98 11.63
N THR A 168 5.97 1.00 12.92
CA THR A 168 5.15 -0.05 13.53
C THR A 168 3.74 -0.03 12.95
N SER A 169 3.10 1.12 12.98
CA SER A 169 1.75 1.29 12.42
C SER A 169 1.71 1.04 10.91
N PHE A 170 2.76 1.45 10.20
CA PHE A 170 2.90 1.28 8.76
C PHE A 170 2.96 -0.19 8.37
N VAL A 171 3.86 -0.98 8.99
CA VAL A 171 4.06 -2.40 8.65
C VAL A 171 2.87 -3.26 9.11
N GLU A 172 2.33 -2.98 10.31
CA GLU A 172 1.11 -3.63 10.80
C GLU A 172 -0.07 -3.39 9.85
N GLY A 173 -0.22 -2.15 9.34
CA GLY A 173 -1.26 -1.80 8.37
C GLY A 173 -1.16 -2.57 7.05
N ILE A 174 0.06 -2.81 6.54
CA ILE A 174 0.29 -3.61 5.33
C ILE A 174 -0.15 -5.06 5.56
N ILE A 175 0.27 -5.66 6.67
CA ILE A 175 -0.09 -7.05 7.01
C ILE A 175 -1.60 -7.20 7.20
N GLU A 176 -2.29 -6.24 7.82
CA GLU A 176 -3.74 -6.29 7.98
C GLU A 176 -4.50 -6.25 6.64
N LEU A 177 -4.05 -5.42 5.71
CA LEU A 177 -4.66 -5.35 4.37
C LEU A 177 -4.46 -6.66 3.58
N LEU A 178 -3.36 -7.37 3.81
CA LEU A 178 -3.06 -8.63 3.15
C LEU A 178 -3.63 -9.87 3.89
N ALA A 179 -3.97 -9.74 5.17
CA ALA A 179 -4.42 -10.85 6.01
C ALA A 179 -5.64 -11.59 5.46
N PRO A 180 -6.71 -10.96 4.93
CA PRO A 180 -7.85 -11.70 4.38
C PRO A 180 -7.45 -12.64 3.24
N ARG A 181 -6.50 -12.21 2.39
CA ARG A 181 -5.99 -13.03 1.29
C ARG A 181 -5.15 -14.21 1.79
N ALA A 182 -4.39 -14.04 2.87
CA ALA A 182 -3.62 -15.10 3.48
C ALA A 182 -4.53 -16.09 4.23
N HIS A 183 -5.48 -15.59 5.02
CA HIS A 183 -6.43 -16.42 5.77
C HIS A 183 -7.30 -17.29 4.84
N SER A 184 -7.73 -16.77 3.68
CA SER A 184 -8.47 -17.56 2.69
C SER A 184 -7.67 -18.75 2.15
N LYS A 185 -6.34 -18.72 2.24
CA LYS A 185 -5.43 -19.81 1.92
C LYS A 185 -4.99 -20.63 3.15
N HIS A 186 -5.47 -20.29 4.35
CA HIS A 186 -5.05 -20.88 5.63
C HIS A 186 -3.54 -20.76 5.91
N ILE A 187 -2.91 -19.66 5.48
CA ILE A 187 -1.53 -19.30 5.80
C ILE A 187 -1.50 -18.17 6.82
N GLU A 188 -0.52 -18.22 7.71
CA GLU A 188 -0.34 -17.18 8.71
C GLU A 188 0.37 -15.95 8.14
N VAL A 189 0.07 -14.79 8.69
CA VAL A 189 0.81 -13.55 8.41
C VAL A 189 1.16 -12.85 9.71
N SER A 190 2.38 -12.31 9.78
CA SER A 190 2.84 -11.59 10.97
C SER A 190 3.79 -10.47 10.62
N ALA A 191 3.85 -9.46 11.49
CA ALA A 191 4.82 -8.37 11.41
C ALA A 191 5.55 -8.22 12.74
N ARG A 192 6.82 -7.83 12.68
CA ARG A 192 7.62 -7.48 13.84
C ARG A 192 8.53 -6.30 13.52
N VAL A 193 8.51 -5.30 14.38
CA VAL A 193 9.48 -4.19 14.37
C VAL A 193 10.33 -4.33 15.62
N ALA A 194 11.64 -4.41 15.45
CA ALA A 194 12.58 -4.57 16.55
C ALA A 194 12.61 -3.32 17.45
N PRO A 195 12.93 -3.46 18.75
CA PRO A 195 12.86 -2.35 19.70
C PRO A 195 13.87 -1.23 19.47
N ASP A 196 14.95 -1.52 18.75
CA ASP A 196 16.02 -0.59 18.37
C ASP A 196 15.65 0.30 17.18
N VAL A 197 14.54 0.00 16.49
CA VAL A 197 14.02 0.81 15.40
C VAL A 197 13.37 2.08 15.96
N PRO A 198 13.76 3.29 15.51
CA PRO A 198 13.11 4.52 15.91
C PRO A 198 11.61 4.50 15.57
N LYS A 199 10.79 5.11 16.45
CA LYS A 199 9.34 5.13 16.24
C LYS A 199 8.94 5.85 14.95
N GLU A 200 9.60 6.97 14.66
CA GLU A 200 9.36 7.78 13.47
C GLU A 200 10.66 7.92 12.69
N ILE A 201 10.60 7.66 11.40
CA ILE A 201 11.73 7.76 10.47
C ILE A 201 11.28 8.54 9.24
N LEU A 202 12.17 9.40 8.71
CA LEU A 202 11.93 10.11 7.46
C LEU A 202 12.13 9.17 6.27
N LEU A 203 11.03 8.76 5.65
CA LEU A 203 11.02 7.82 4.52
C LEU A 203 10.00 8.26 3.46
N ASP A 204 10.18 7.78 2.25
CA ASP A 204 9.14 7.84 1.23
C ASP A 204 8.13 6.69 1.47
N GLU A 205 7.05 7.03 2.18
CA GLU A 205 6.03 6.05 2.57
C GLU A 205 5.37 5.40 1.36
N LEU A 206 5.09 6.19 0.31
CA LEU A 206 4.37 5.70 -0.86
C LEU A 206 5.18 4.62 -1.60
N HIS A 207 6.45 4.89 -1.90
CA HIS A 207 7.30 3.93 -2.59
C HIS A 207 7.61 2.70 -1.74
N LEU A 208 7.86 2.87 -0.44
CA LEU A 208 8.08 1.74 0.46
C LEU A 208 6.83 0.87 0.59
N ARG A 209 5.64 1.48 0.65
CA ARG A 209 4.35 0.78 0.66
C ARG A 209 4.19 -0.07 -0.60
N GLN A 210 4.46 0.49 -1.77
CA GLN A 210 4.38 -0.23 -3.04
C GLN A 210 5.32 -1.44 -3.08
N VAL A 211 6.58 -1.26 -2.64
CA VAL A 211 7.56 -2.35 -2.55
C VAL A 211 7.07 -3.46 -1.63
N LEU A 212 6.64 -3.13 -0.41
CA LEU A 212 6.21 -4.13 0.58
C LEU A 212 4.92 -4.85 0.16
N PHE A 213 3.95 -4.14 -0.43
CA PHE A 213 2.75 -4.78 -0.99
C PHE A 213 3.09 -5.78 -2.09
N ASN A 214 4.00 -5.42 -3.00
CA ASN A 214 4.43 -6.33 -4.06
C ASN A 214 5.16 -7.56 -3.49
N LEU A 215 6.13 -7.36 -2.59
CA LEU A 215 6.90 -8.47 -2.01
C LEU A 215 6.04 -9.38 -1.14
N ALA A 216 5.25 -8.82 -0.21
CA ALA A 216 4.38 -9.61 0.66
C ALA A 216 3.20 -10.22 -0.11
N GLY A 217 2.66 -9.55 -1.12
CA GLY A 217 1.67 -10.10 -2.03
C GLY A 217 2.19 -11.31 -2.80
N ASN A 218 3.42 -11.24 -3.30
CA ASN A 218 4.09 -12.37 -3.95
C ASN A 218 4.38 -13.50 -2.95
N ALA A 219 4.83 -13.20 -1.75
CA ALA A 219 5.03 -14.16 -0.68
C ALA A 219 3.75 -14.96 -0.38
N ILE A 220 2.59 -14.27 -0.21
CA ILE A 220 1.28 -14.93 -0.02
C ILE A 220 0.87 -15.74 -1.25
N LYS A 221 1.17 -15.23 -2.45
CA LYS A 221 0.83 -15.90 -3.71
C LYS A 221 1.52 -17.26 -3.84
N PHE A 222 2.82 -17.33 -3.53
CA PHE A 222 3.67 -18.51 -3.71
C PHE A 222 3.79 -19.41 -2.47
N THR A 223 3.13 -19.05 -1.37
CA THR A 223 3.01 -19.91 -0.19
C THR A 223 1.68 -20.67 -0.22
N GLU A 224 1.75 -21.99 -0.07
CA GLU A 224 0.57 -22.88 0.04
C GLU A 224 0.31 -23.29 1.48
N LYS A 225 1.36 -23.48 2.28
CA LYS A 225 1.31 -23.83 3.71
C LYS A 225 2.39 -23.10 4.48
N GLY A 226 2.11 -22.79 5.75
CA GLY A 226 3.02 -22.06 6.61
C GLY A 226 2.66 -20.58 6.69
N GLY A 227 3.58 -19.66 6.41
CA GLY A 227 3.31 -18.25 6.65
C GLY A 227 4.18 -17.27 5.87
N VAL A 228 3.85 -15.99 6.06
CA VAL A 228 4.57 -14.82 5.55
C VAL A 228 4.83 -13.86 6.71
N ALA A 229 6.04 -13.32 6.77
CA ALA A 229 6.47 -12.39 7.80
C ALA A 229 7.10 -11.13 7.22
N ILE A 230 6.84 -9.98 7.85
CA ILE A 230 7.60 -8.75 7.64
C ILE A 230 8.35 -8.44 8.94
N GLU A 231 9.67 -8.40 8.86
CA GLU A 231 10.57 -8.11 9.98
C GLU A 231 11.32 -6.81 9.70
N VAL A 232 11.36 -5.91 10.67
CA VAL A 232 12.07 -4.62 10.56
C VAL A 232 13.08 -4.52 11.68
N GLU A 233 14.33 -4.23 11.34
CA GLU A 233 15.45 -4.12 12.27
C GLU A 233 16.41 -3.00 11.84
N MET A 234 17.26 -2.54 12.75
CA MET A 234 18.33 -1.59 12.45
C MET A 234 19.63 -2.32 12.12
N ALA A 235 20.30 -1.88 11.06
CA ALA A 235 21.68 -2.28 10.82
C ALA A 235 22.65 -1.34 11.55
N ALA A 236 23.86 -1.82 11.84
CA ALA A 236 24.91 -1.06 12.52
C ALA A 236 25.33 0.24 11.80
N SER A 237 25.00 0.39 10.51
CA SER A 237 25.36 1.52 9.64
C SER A 237 24.29 2.60 9.53
N ASN A 238 23.41 2.73 10.52
CA ASN A 238 22.27 3.67 10.46
C ASN A 238 21.35 3.44 9.24
N SER A 239 21.16 2.18 8.90
CA SER A 239 20.31 1.73 7.80
C SER A 239 19.15 0.90 8.35
N LEU A 240 17.97 1.09 7.76
CA LEU A 240 16.79 0.27 8.04
C LEU A 240 16.87 -1.00 7.21
N VAL A 241 16.70 -2.14 7.84
CA VAL A 241 16.61 -3.44 7.18
C VAL A 241 15.20 -3.97 7.33
N ILE A 242 14.55 -4.24 6.20
CA ILE A 242 13.21 -4.81 6.16
C ILE A 242 13.30 -6.16 5.43
N LYS A 243 12.90 -7.22 6.10
CA LYS A 243 12.87 -8.58 5.54
C LYS A 243 11.43 -9.01 5.30
N VAL A 244 11.13 -9.44 4.08
CA VAL A 244 9.88 -10.12 3.75
C VAL A 244 10.21 -11.58 3.53
N ARG A 245 9.72 -12.42 4.45
CA ARG A 245 10.01 -13.86 4.49
C ARG A 245 8.76 -14.67 4.18
N ASP A 246 8.92 -15.72 3.41
CA ASP A 246 7.88 -16.71 3.14
C ASP A 246 8.40 -18.13 3.34
N SER A 247 7.49 -19.05 3.63
CA SER A 247 7.76 -20.48 3.70
C SER A 247 7.25 -21.22 2.45
N GLY A 248 7.23 -20.54 1.30
CA GLY A 248 6.69 -21.04 0.05
C GLY A 248 7.60 -22.00 -0.70
N ILE A 249 7.37 -22.11 -2.00
CA ILE A 249 8.08 -23.05 -2.88
C ILE A 249 9.58 -22.75 -3.03
N GLY A 250 10.01 -21.51 -2.76
CA GLY A 250 11.39 -21.05 -3.04
C GLY A 250 11.74 -21.08 -4.52
N MET A 251 13.01 -20.82 -4.83
CA MET A 251 13.53 -20.73 -6.19
C MET A 251 14.87 -21.43 -6.31
N THR A 252 15.18 -21.93 -7.51
CA THR A 252 16.54 -22.40 -7.86
C THR A 252 17.50 -21.22 -8.02
N LYS A 253 18.80 -21.48 -8.07
CA LYS A 253 19.81 -20.43 -8.28
C LYS A 253 19.63 -19.72 -9.63
N GLU A 254 19.26 -20.48 -10.65
CA GLU A 254 19.03 -19.99 -12.01
C GLU A 254 17.79 -19.07 -12.10
N GLU A 255 16.73 -19.42 -11.38
CA GLU A 255 15.51 -18.60 -11.26
C GLU A 255 15.78 -17.33 -10.46
N ALA A 256 16.47 -17.46 -9.32
CA ALA A 256 16.82 -16.33 -8.46
C ALA A 256 17.70 -15.28 -9.16
N ALA A 257 18.59 -15.72 -10.06
CA ALA A 257 19.44 -14.82 -10.84
C ALA A 257 18.67 -13.95 -11.83
N LYS A 258 17.50 -14.42 -12.30
CA LYS A 258 16.68 -13.78 -13.35
C LYS A 258 15.41 -13.12 -12.82
N VAL A 259 15.04 -13.36 -11.54
CA VAL A 259 13.73 -12.95 -10.99
C VAL A 259 13.52 -11.43 -10.97
N PHE A 260 14.60 -10.66 -11.01
CA PHE A 260 14.58 -9.20 -11.06
C PHE A 260 14.57 -8.62 -12.49
N ASP A 261 14.70 -9.45 -13.51
CA ASP A 261 14.65 -8.99 -14.90
C ASP A 261 13.17 -8.76 -15.31
N ALA A 262 12.92 -7.62 -15.96
CA ALA A 262 11.58 -7.25 -16.38
C ALA A 262 10.99 -8.29 -17.34
N PHE A 263 9.69 -8.59 -17.19
CA PHE A 263 8.96 -9.60 -17.97
C PHE A 263 9.48 -11.03 -17.84
N THR A 264 10.35 -11.29 -16.85
CA THR A 264 10.88 -12.64 -16.59
C THR A 264 10.01 -13.35 -15.55
N GLN A 265 9.75 -14.63 -15.78
CA GLN A 265 8.98 -15.50 -14.90
C GLN A 265 9.77 -16.78 -14.65
N ALA A 266 9.68 -17.34 -13.42
CA ALA A 266 10.52 -18.45 -12.99
C ALA A 266 10.34 -19.72 -13.88
N SER A 267 9.11 -20.06 -14.31
CA SER A 267 8.86 -21.16 -15.24
C SER A 267 7.46 -21.05 -15.87
N GLU A 268 7.23 -21.72 -17.04
CA GLU A 268 5.92 -21.81 -17.69
C GLU A 268 4.86 -22.49 -16.80
N THR A 269 5.26 -23.45 -15.99
CA THR A 269 4.38 -24.15 -15.05
C THR A 269 3.96 -23.25 -13.87
N THR A 270 4.84 -22.39 -13.41
CA THR A 270 4.56 -21.39 -12.37
C THR A 270 3.61 -20.31 -12.90
N PHE A 271 3.77 -19.90 -14.16
CA PHE A 271 2.86 -18.97 -14.82
C PHE A 271 1.45 -19.52 -14.97
N ALA A 272 1.30 -20.76 -15.43
CA ALA A 272 0.00 -21.39 -15.61
C ALA A 272 -0.78 -21.52 -14.28
N ARG A 273 -0.07 -21.66 -13.16
CA ARG A 273 -0.66 -21.88 -11.83
C ARG A 273 -0.92 -20.58 -11.05
N PHE A 274 -0.05 -19.59 -11.16
CA PHE A 274 -0.09 -18.40 -10.30
C PHE A 274 -0.25 -17.07 -11.05
N GLY A 275 0.02 -17.03 -12.37
CA GLY A 275 -0.06 -15.81 -13.18
C GLY A 275 0.93 -14.71 -12.75
N GLY A 276 0.92 -13.56 -13.42
CA GLY A 276 1.69 -12.36 -13.06
C GLY A 276 2.33 -11.70 -14.28
N THR A 277 2.69 -10.42 -14.17
CA THR A 277 3.28 -9.62 -15.26
C THR A 277 4.79 -9.79 -15.39
N GLY A 278 5.48 -10.23 -14.33
CA GLY A 278 6.95 -10.25 -14.26
C GLY A 278 7.58 -8.85 -14.10
N LEU A 279 6.77 -7.82 -13.82
CA LEU A 279 7.25 -6.44 -13.64
C LEU A 279 7.46 -6.06 -12.17
N GLY A 280 6.72 -6.67 -11.25
CA GLY A 280 6.69 -6.22 -9.86
C GLY A 280 8.04 -6.21 -9.16
N LEU A 281 8.87 -7.24 -9.34
CA LEU A 281 10.19 -7.34 -8.68
C LEU A 281 11.22 -6.38 -9.28
N SER A 282 11.21 -6.17 -10.60
CA SER A 282 12.08 -5.18 -11.24
C SER A 282 11.75 -3.76 -10.76
N ILE A 283 10.45 -3.43 -10.69
CA ILE A 283 9.97 -2.14 -10.16
C ILE A 283 10.37 -1.99 -8.68
N SER A 284 10.21 -3.03 -7.87
CA SER A 284 10.59 -2.97 -6.45
C SER A 284 12.09 -2.70 -6.28
N ARG A 285 12.94 -3.33 -7.11
CA ARG A 285 14.38 -3.07 -7.11
C ARG A 285 14.70 -1.62 -7.47
N ASP A 286 14.06 -1.09 -8.51
CA ASP A 286 14.29 0.29 -8.98
C ASP A 286 13.80 1.32 -7.95
N LEU A 287 12.66 1.09 -7.30
CA LEU A 287 12.16 1.93 -6.21
C LEU A 287 13.10 1.93 -5.01
N VAL A 288 13.57 0.76 -4.58
CA VAL A 288 14.54 0.65 -3.48
C VAL A 288 15.86 1.35 -3.84
N ALA A 289 16.34 1.19 -5.07
CA ALA A 289 17.54 1.89 -5.56
C ALA A 289 17.34 3.41 -5.60
N SER A 290 16.16 3.91 -5.98
CA SER A 290 15.82 5.34 -5.95
C SER A 290 15.85 5.93 -4.53
N MET A 291 15.49 5.12 -3.51
CA MET A 291 15.61 5.47 -2.09
C MET A 291 17.06 5.39 -1.56
N GLY A 292 18.04 5.08 -2.42
CA GLY A 292 19.44 4.89 -2.04
C GLY A 292 19.71 3.55 -1.37
N GLY A 293 18.79 2.60 -1.48
CA GLY A 293 18.85 1.30 -0.84
C GLY A 293 19.25 0.16 -1.77
N THR A 294 19.22 -1.06 -1.23
CA THR A 294 19.48 -2.33 -1.95
C THR A 294 18.39 -3.35 -1.65
N LEU A 295 18.03 -4.15 -2.64
CA LEU A 295 17.10 -5.27 -2.51
C LEU A 295 17.86 -6.58 -2.84
N LEU A 296 17.90 -7.48 -1.87
CA LEU A 296 18.56 -8.78 -1.98
C LEU A 296 17.55 -9.91 -1.81
N LEU A 297 17.88 -11.08 -2.37
CA LEU A 297 17.08 -12.30 -2.28
C LEU A 297 17.94 -13.46 -1.78
N ASP A 298 17.46 -14.12 -0.74
CA ASP A 298 17.94 -15.43 -0.27
C ASP A 298 16.80 -16.45 -0.40
N THR A 299 17.02 -17.52 -1.15
CA THR A 299 15.97 -18.50 -1.46
C THR A 299 16.56 -19.87 -1.79
N ALA A 300 15.81 -20.92 -1.49
CA ALA A 300 16.13 -22.27 -1.91
C ALA A 300 14.84 -23.06 -2.16
N PRO A 301 14.84 -24.02 -3.11
CA PRO A 301 13.67 -24.84 -3.40
C PRO A 301 13.13 -25.54 -2.14
N GLY A 302 11.82 -25.36 -1.88
CA GLY A 302 11.13 -25.96 -0.72
C GLY A 302 11.44 -25.30 0.63
N LYS A 303 12.25 -24.23 0.68
CA LYS A 303 12.59 -23.51 1.93
C LYS A 303 12.01 -22.11 1.99
N GLY A 304 11.27 -21.69 0.94
CA GLY A 304 10.74 -20.34 0.82
C GLY A 304 11.77 -19.32 0.34
N SER A 305 11.44 -18.04 0.50
CA SER A 305 12.28 -16.92 0.08
C SER A 305 12.33 -15.85 1.17
N THR A 306 13.43 -15.12 1.20
CA THR A 306 13.64 -13.94 2.04
C THR A 306 14.13 -12.80 1.17
N PHE A 307 13.28 -11.80 0.97
CA PHE A 307 13.65 -10.54 0.34
C PHE A 307 14.12 -9.57 1.43
N THR A 308 15.32 -9.05 1.29
CA THR A 308 15.93 -8.11 2.24
C THR A 308 16.11 -6.75 1.57
N ILE A 309 15.38 -5.76 2.07
CA ILE A 309 15.49 -4.35 1.69
C ILE A 309 16.41 -3.69 2.70
N THR A 310 17.41 -2.96 2.24
CA THR A 310 18.25 -2.12 3.09
C THR A 310 18.18 -0.69 2.56
N VAL A 311 17.70 0.26 3.37
CA VAL A 311 17.63 1.68 3.00
C VAL A 311 18.37 2.53 4.04
N PRO A 312 19.20 3.49 3.61
CA PRO A 312 19.82 4.44 4.51
C PRO A 312 18.75 5.36 5.10
N ILE A 313 18.82 5.59 6.40
CA ILE A 313 17.92 6.52 7.08
C ILE A 313 18.68 7.71 7.62
N GLU A 314 18.07 8.89 7.53
CA GLU A 314 18.51 10.05 8.32
C GLU A 314 17.95 9.86 9.73
N ALA A 315 18.82 9.79 10.74
CA ALA A 315 18.39 9.58 12.12
C ALA A 315 17.45 10.73 12.54
N ALA A 316 16.17 10.44 12.59
CA ALA A 316 15.28 11.15 13.49
C ALA A 316 15.73 10.82 14.92
N ALA A 317 15.58 11.73 15.85
CA ALA A 317 16.07 11.69 17.24
C ALA A 317 16.43 10.30 17.78
N ALA A 318 17.58 10.19 18.45
CA ALA A 318 18.10 8.94 19.02
C ALA A 318 16.99 8.08 19.62
N PRO A 319 16.96 6.76 19.35
CA PRO A 319 15.95 5.89 19.93
C PRO A 319 15.99 6.05 21.44
N THR A 320 14.94 6.56 22.01
CA THR A 320 14.77 6.51 23.46
C THR A 320 14.55 5.04 23.78
N LEU A 321 15.63 4.32 24.05
CA LEU A 321 15.57 2.97 24.60
C LEU A 321 14.89 3.11 25.98
N GLN A 322 13.58 3.26 25.98
CA GLN A 322 12.82 3.10 27.20
C GLN A 322 12.91 1.63 27.58
N ASN A 323 13.60 1.35 28.68
CA ASN A 323 13.55 0.07 29.40
C ASN A 323 12.12 -0.16 29.94
N TRP A 324 11.12 0.01 29.08
CA TRP A 324 9.73 -0.18 29.44
C TRP A 324 9.38 -1.66 29.27
N GLN A 325 9.39 -2.37 30.41
CA GLN A 325 9.10 -3.79 30.49
C GLN A 325 7.80 -4.03 31.29
N PRO A 326 6.63 -3.74 30.72
CA PRO A 326 5.35 -3.78 31.43
C PRO A 326 4.91 -5.20 31.83
N LEU A 327 5.53 -6.22 31.23
CA LEU A 327 5.20 -7.63 31.47
C LEU A 327 6.24 -8.35 32.35
N THR A 328 7.14 -7.62 33.03
CA THR A 328 8.12 -8.18 33.95
C THR A 328 7.44 -9.07 35.00
N ARG A 329 8.05 -10.22 35.31
CA ARG A 329 7.54 -11.27 36.21
C ARG A 329 6.28 -11.99 35.72
N ARG A 330 5.85 -11.82 34.47
CA ARG A 330 4.78 -12.61 33.87
C ARG A 330 5.37 -13.75 33.04
N HIS A 331 4.75 -14.91 33.11
CA HIS A 331 5.15 -16.07 32.34
C HIS A 331 4.02 -16.46 31.38
N TYR A 332 4.32 -16.46 30.07
CA TYR A 332 3.38 -16.85 29.03
C TYR A 332 3.74 -18.23 28.48
N VAL A 333 2.73 -19.08 28.38
CA VAL A 333 2.83 -20.39 27.76
C VAL A 333 2.15 -20.32 26.41
N LEU A 334 2.91 -20.46 25.33
CA LEU A 334 2.42 -20.41 23.96
C LEU A 334 2.04 -21.80 23.47
N ALA A 335 0.75 -22.02 23.27
CA ALA A 335 0.19 -23.19 22.61
C ALA A 335 -0.25 -22.79 21.19
N LEU A 336 0.73 -22.52 20.34
CA LEU A 336 0.58 -22.09 18.96
C LEU A 336 1.37 -23.03 18.05
N PRO A 337 0.92 -23.25 16.80
CA PRO A 337 1.72 -23.96 15.80
C PRO A 337 3.09 -23.31 15.61
N GLU A 338 4.06 -24.10 15.18
CA GLU A 338 5.36 -23.56 14.76
C GLU A 338 5.19 -22.68 13.54
N GLY A 339 5.80 -21.48 13.58
CA GLY A 339 5.70 -20.52 12.50
C GLY A 339 6.04 -19.09 12.93
N PHE A 340 6.00 -18.18 11.97
CA PHE A 340 6.38 -16.78 12.17
C PHE A 340 5.53 -16.08 13.25
N ALA A 341 4.23 -16.34 13.29
CA ALA A 341 3.33 -15.69 14.25
C ALA A 341 3.68 -16.07 15.71
N ARG A 342 4.00 -17.37 15.96
CA ARG A 342 4.44 -17.83 17.27
C ARG A 342 5.77 -17.18 17.66
N ASP A 343 6.73 -17.19 16.75
CA ASP A 343 8.09 -16.71 17.03
C ASP A 343 8.12 -15.19 17.24
N HIS A 344 7.38 -14.43 16.42
CA HIS A 344 7.23 -12.98 16.60
C HIS A 344 6.52 -12.61 17.90
N LEU A 345 5.45 -13.35 18.27
CA LEU A 345 4.77 -13.15 19.54
C LEU A 345 5.71 -13.44 20.71
N ALA A 346 6.46 -14.53 20.66
CA ALA A 346 7.41 -14.89 21.70
C ALA A 346 8.49 -13.81 21.88
N LEU A 347 9.10 -13.35 20.79
CA LEU A 347 10.09 -12.27 20.81
C LEU A 347 9.48 -10.98 21.39
N THR A 348 8.28 -10.60 20.95
CA THR A 348 7.60 -9.41 21.46
C THR A 348 7.33 -9.50 22.96
N LEU A 349 6.90 -10.65 23.48
CA LEU A 349 6.66 -10.84 24.91
C LEU A 349 7.96 -10.77 25.72
N VAL A 350 9.05 -11.36 25.22
CA VAL A 350 10.38 -11.29 25.84
C VAL A 350 10.89 -9.85 25.88
N GLU A 351 10.77 -9.10 24.78
CA GLU A 351 11.12 -7.67 24.72
C GLU A 351 10.34 -6.83 25.76
N LEU A 352 9.11 -7.22 26.04
CA LEU A 352 8.27 -6.57 27.05
C LEU A 352 8.56 -7.04 28.48
N GLY A 353 9.59 -7.89 28.66
CA GLY A 353 10.07 -8.36 29.97
C GLY A 353 9.41 -9.64 30.47
N ALA A 354 8.62 -10.35 29.65
CA ALA A 354 7.98 -11.59 30.04
C ALA A 354 8.89 -12.80 29.82
N GLU A 355 8.65 -13.86 30.62
CA GLU A 355 9.17 -15.20 30.36
C GLU A 355 8.23 -15.95 29.41
N VAL A 356 8.79 -16.70 28.45
CA VAL A 356 8.01 -17.46 27.47
C VAL A 356 8.41 -18.93 27.47
N SER A 357 7.42 -19.79 27.45
CA SER A 357 7.60 -21.24 27.23
C SER A 357 6.60 -21.74 26.20
N TYR A 358 6.85 -22.92 25.65
CA TYR A 358 6.09 -23.48 24.55
C TYR A 358 5.40 -24.78 24.97
N VAL A 359 4.32 -25.08 24.28
CA VAL A 359 3.60 -26.36 24.38
C VAL A 359 3.60 -27.01 23.00
N ALA A 360 4.07 -28.25 22.93
CA ALA A 360 4.21 -28.98 21.67
C ALA A 360 2.87 -29.57 21.18
N ASP A 361 2.01 -30.03 22.11
CA ASP A 361 0.79 -30.74 21.76
C ASP A 361 -0.37 -30.52 22.76
N ALA A 362 -1.56 -31.01 22.39
CA ALA A 362 -2.78 -30.91 23.19
C ALA A 362 -2.69 -31.68 24.54
N LYS A 363 -1.87 -32.73 24.63
CA LYS A 363 -1.68 -33.52 25.86
C LYS A 363 -0.86 -32.71 26.86
N GLN A 364 0.24 -32.13 26.42
CA GLN A 364 1.09 -31.23 27.22
C GLN A 364 0.31 -29.99 27.65
N LEU A 365 -0.52 -29.40 26.76
CA LEU A 365 -1.39 -28.29 27.11
C LEU A 365 -2.36 -28.67 28.23
N SER A 366 -3.03 -29.84 28.12
CA SER A 366 -3.96 -30.32 29.15
C SER A 366 -3.28 -30.51 30.51
N SER A 367 -2.07 -31.10 30.55
CA SER A 367 -1.32 -31.29 31.79
C SER A 367 -0.87 -29.96 32.40
N GLN A 368 -0.38 -29.05 31.60
CA GLN A 368 0.05 -27.71 32.10
C GLN A 368 -1.13 -26.85 32.58
N LEU A 369 -2.28 -26.91 31.92
CA LEU A 369 -3.50 -26.22 32.37
C LEU A 369 -4.03 -26.79 33.70
N ALA A 370 -3.80 -28.08 33.99
CA ALA A 370 -4.24 -28.73 35.23
C ALA A 370 -3.43 -28.26 36.46
N ILE A 371 -2.15 -27.95 36.28
CA ILE A 371 -1.22 -27.56 37.36
C ILE A 371 -0.91 -26.06 37.37
N ALA A 372 -1.59 -25.26 36.52
CA ALA A 372 -1.31 -23.85 36.33
C ALA A 372 -1.55 -23.03 37.61
N THR A 373 -0.68 -22.07 37.87
CA THR A 373 -0.80 -21.04 38.92
C THR A 373 -1.23 -19.71 38.33
N ASN A 374 -1.65 -18.75 39.14
CA ASN A 374 -2.03 -17.39 38.71
C ASN A 374 -0.91 -16.62 37.98
N LEU A 375 0.33 -17.06 38.12
CA LEU A 375 1.49 -16.42 37.50
C LEU A 375 1.70 -16.86 36.04
N ARG A 376 1.05 -17.95 35.61
CA ARG A 376 1.16 -18.47 34.24
C ARG A 376 -0.06 -18.12 33.43
N GLN A 377 0.17 -17.45 32.29
CA GLN A 377 -0.85 -17.12 31.31
C GLN A 377 -0.64 -17.96 30.04
N PHE A 378 -1.71 -18.43 29.46
CA PHE A 378 -1.67 -19.26 28.26
C PHE A 378 -2.21 -18.46 27.08
N ILE A 379 -1.50 -18.51 25.94
CA ILE A 379 -1.99 -18.00 24.66
C ILE A 379 -2.11 -19.21 23.73
N CYS A 380 -3.35 -19.53 23.35
CA CYS A 380 -3.68 -20.78 22.67
C CYS A 380 -4.33 -20.50 21.32
N ALA A 381 -3.88 -21.17 20.25
CA ALA A 381 -4.53 -21.12 18.94
C ALA A 381 -5.87 -21.89 18.95
N SER A 382 -6.71 -21.59 17.97
CA SER A 382 -8.00 -22.24 17.69
C SER A 382 -7.90 -23.76 17.50
N ILE A 383 -6.78 -24.26 17.00
CA ILE A 383 -6.53 -25.70 16.83
C ILE A 383 -6.66 -26.48 18.15
N TYR A 384 -6.47 -25.83 19.30
CA TYR A 384 -6.65 -26.43 20.62
C TYR A 384 -8.06 -26.24 21.19
N ALA A 385 -9.03 -25.77 20.40
CA ALA A 385 -10.39 -25.44 20.85
C ALA A 385 -11.06 -26.56 21.64
N ASP A 386 -10.95 -27.84 21.21
CA ASP A 386 -11.55 -28.96 21.91
C ASP A 386 -10.88 -29.26 23.25
N THR A 387 -9.57 -29.07 23.34
CA THR A 387 -8.85 -29.20 24.61
C THR A 387 -9.28 -28.11 25.59
N LEU A 388 -9.40 -26.87 25.09
CA LEU A 388 -9.86 -25.72 25.88
C LEU A 388 -11.31 -25.85 26.31
N ARG A 389 -12.20 -26.35 25.45
CA ARG A 389 -13.62 -26.68 25.80
C ARG A 389 -13.70 -27.72 26.89
N ARG A 390 -12.92 -28.80 26.79
CA ARG A 390 -12.86 -29.86 27.84
C ARG A 390 -12.33 -29.30 29.15
N TRP A 391 -11.28 -28.53 29.14
CA TRP A 391 -10.74 -27.86 30.32
C TRP A 391 -11.76 -26.89 30.94
N SER A 392 -12.44 -26.07 30.15
CA SER A 392 -13.43 -25.10 30.65
C SER A 392 -14.61 -25.76 31.33
N LYS A 393 -15.08 -26.92 30.85
CA LYS A 393 -16.15 -27.71 31.48
C LYS A 393 -15.74 -28.34 32.83
N LYS A 394 -14.47 -28.77 32.96
CA LYS A 394 -13.91 -29.31 34.21
C LYS A 394 -13.63 -28.23 35.27
N ARG A 395 -13.60 -26.97 34.89
CA ARG A 395 -13.24 -25.84 35.74
C ARG A 395 -14.34 -25.39 36.71
N GLN A 396 -15.39 -26.12 36.92
CA GLN A 396 -16.29 -25.87 38.06
C GLN A 396 -15.55 -25.87 39.42
N VAL A 397 -14.25 -26.23 39.41
CA VAL A 397 -13.32 -26.17 40.54
C VAL A 397 -12.13 -25.28 40.19
N LYS A 398 -12.07 -24.11 40.80
CA LYS A 398 -10.99 -23.15 41.10
C LYS A 398 -9.58 -23.38 40.47
N SER A 399 -9.42 -23.52 39.13
CA SER A 399 -8.09 -23.41 38.53
C SER A 399 -7.75 -21.93 38.24
N PRO A 400 -6.58 -21.39 38.67
CA PRO A 400 -6.19 -20.00 38.48
C PRO A 400 -5.61 -19.70 37.11
N ALA A 401 -5.66 -20.64 36.15
CA ALA A 401 -5.09 -20.44 34.82
C ALA A 401 -5.79 -19.31 34.06
N VAL A 402 -5.00 -18.40 33.51
CA VAL A 402 -5.44 -17.31 32.63
C VAL A 402 -5.21 -17.74 31.19
N VAL A 403 -6.27 -17.84 30.40
CA VAL A 403 -6.18 -18.34 29.02
C VAL A 403 -6.70 -17.31 28.04
N TRP A 404 -5.84 -16.91 27.11
CA TRP A 404 -6.15 -16.10 25.92
C TRP A 404 -6.30 -17.02 24.73
N VAL A 405 -7.25 -16.72 23.85
CA VAL A 405 -7.46 -17.51 22.63
C VAL A 405 -7.09 -16.65 21.42
N MET A 406 -6.14 -17.13 20.62
CA MET A 406 -5.75 -16.48 19.37
C MET A 406 -6.60 -17.03 18.22
N LEU A 407 -7.24 -16.14 17.47
CA LEU A 407 -8.20 -16.44 16.41
C LEU A 407 -7.96 -15.56 15.20
N THR A 408 -8.29 -16.06 14.01
CA THR A 408 -8.52 -15.22 12.86
C THR A 408 -9.93 -14.60 12.91
N PRO A 409 -10.22 -13.52 12.16
CA PRO A 409 -11.57 -12.95 12.09
C PRO A 409 -12.66 -13.98 11.71
N GLU A 410 -12.34 -14.90 10.78
CA GLU A 410 -13.24 -15.94 10.29
C GLU A 410 -13.55 -16.98 11.36
N GLU A 411 -12.57 -17.29 12.22
CA GLU A 411 -12.70 -18.27 13.32
C GLU A 411 -13.52 -17.75 14.50
N ARG A 412 -13.80 -16.44 14.55
CA ARG A 412 -14.51 -15.80 15.66
C ARG A 412 -15.92 -16.38 15.87
N HIS A 413 -16.67 -16.59 14.79
CA HIS A 413 -18.04 -17.14 14.87
C HIS A 413 -18.09 -18.61 15.28
N PRO A 414 -17.35 -19.53 14.64
CA PRO A 414 -17.30 -20.94 15.04
C PRO A 414 -16.85 -21.14 16.49
N HIS A 415 -16.01 -20.25 17.02
CA HIS A 415 -15.44 -20.35 18.36
C HIS A 415 -16.02 -19.35 19.37
N ALA A 416 -17.23 -18.84 19.16
CA ALA A 416 -17.89 -17.86 20.04
C ALA A 416 -17.92 -18.28 21.53
N ASN A 417 -17.93 -19.58 21.83
CA ASN A 417 -17.89 -20.11 23.20
C ASN A 417 -16.53 -19.88 23.89
N LEU A 418 -15.43 -19.71 23.14
CA LEU A 418 -14.11 -19.41 23.66
C LEU A 418 -13.89 -17.91 23.90
N LEU A 419 -14.86 -17.07 23.52
CA LEU A 419 -14.80 -15.62 23.71
C LEU A 419 -15.38 -15.17 25.07
N ARG A 420 -15.92 -16.10 25.86
CA ARG A 420 -16.60 -15.85 27.14
C ARG A 420 -15.85 -16.50 28.29
N ALA A 421 -16.20 -16.12 29.53
CA ALA A 421 -15.68 -16.79 30.71
C ALA A 421 -15.78 -18.33 30.56
N PRO A 422 -14.75 -19.09 30.94
CA PRO A 422 -13.64 -18.72 31.84
C PRO A 422 -12.37 -18.19 31.16
N PHE A 423 -12.41 -17.86 29.87
CA PHE A 423 -11.27 -17.33 29.15
C PHE A 423 -11.05 -15.84 29.51
N ALA A 424 -9.81 -15.41 29.54
CA ALA A 424 -9.43 -14.03 29.85
C ALA A 424 -9.84 -13.06 28.72
N GLY A 425 -9.77 -13.55 27.50
CA GLY A 425 -10.11 -12.81 26.30
C GLY A 425 -9.64 -13.53 25.04
N TYR A 426 -9.68 -12.82 23.92
CA TYR A 426 -9.17 -13.31 22.65
C TYR A 426 -8.22 -12.29 22.02
N LEU A 427 -7.30 -12.79 21.22
CA LEU A 427 -6.35 -12.02 20.42
C LEU A 427 -6.67 -12.29 18.94
N LEU A 428 -6.81 -11.24 18.12
CA LEU A 428 -7.06 -11.42 16.68
C LEU A 428 -5.73 -11.42 15.92
N SER A 429 -5.55 -12.40 15.05
CA SER A 429 -4.44 -12.48 14.11
C SER A 429 -4.79 -11.73 12.82
N PRO A 430 -3.87 -10.92 12.24
CA PRO A 430 -2.54 -10.59 12.76
C PRO A 430 -2.57 -9.71 14.02
N LEU A 431 -1.59 -9.92 14.90
CA LEU A 431 -1.53 -9.20 16.18
C LEU A 431 -0.87 -7.83 16.00
N ARG A 432 -1.54 -6.78 16.48
CA ARG A 432 -0.94 -5.47 16.67
C ARG A 432 -0.26 -5.38 18.03
N ARG A 433 0.97 -4.87 18.07
CA ARG A 433 1.74 -4.65 19.32
C ARG A 433 0.96 -3.81 20.33
N GLY A 434 0.32 -2.72 19.90
CA GLY A 434 -0.48 -1.85 20.77
C GLY A 434 -1.69 -2.55 21.37
N THR A 435 -2.42 -3.34 20.57
CA THR A 435 -3.59 -4.12 21.03
C THR A 435 -3.18 -5.23 21.98
N LEU A 436 -2.10 -5.95 21.68
CA LEU A 436 -1.53 -6.97 22.55
C LEU A 436 -1.20 -6.40 23.92
N LEU A 437 -0.46 -5.31 23.95
CA LEU A 437 -0.09 -4.62 25.19
C LEU A 437 -1.30 -4.15 25.99
N ALA A 438 -2.26 -3.48 25.36
CA ALA A 438 -3.45 -2.98 26.02
C ALA A 438 -4.25 -4.12 26.68
N GLN A 439 -4.40 -5.25 25.99
CA GLN A 439 -5.13 -6.40 26.52
C GLN A 439 -4.37 -7.12 27.64
N LEU A 440 -3.09 -7.41 27.46
CA LEU A 440 -2.28 -8.11 28.46
C LEU A 440 -1.99 -7.27 29.69
N SER A 441 -1.81 -5.94 29.55
CA SER A 441 -1.56 -5.02 30.66
C SER A 441 -2.83 -4.74 31.48
N ALA A 442 -3.99 -4.65 30.83
CA ALA A 442 -5.27 -4.43 31.50
C ALA A 442 -5.71 -5.62 32.36
N TYR A 443 -5.10 -6.78 32.20
CA TYR A 443 -5.42 -7.97 32.93
C TYR A 443 -4.71 -8.03 34.29
N ASP A 444 -5.33 -7.46 35.32
CA ASP A 444 -4.81 -7.35 36.69
C ASP A 444 -5.37 -8.42 37.66
N GLY A 445 -5.87 -9.53 37.13
CA GLY A 445 -6.42 -10.64 37.94
C GLY A 445 -7.69 -10.32 38.74
N ARG A 446 -8.04 -9.04 38.90
CA ARG A 446 -9.21 -8.57 39.69
C ARG A 446 -10.44 -8.22 38.86
N SER A 447 -10.33 -8.15 37.54
CA SER A 447 -11.35 -7.50 36.68
C SER A 447 -12.11 -8.40 35.72
N LEU A 448 -12.33 -9.67 36.01
CA LEU A 448 -13.33 -10.48 35.25
C LEU A 448 -14.72 -9.85 35.27
N LYS A 449 -15.07 -9.05 36.30
CA LYS A 449 -16.34 -8.31 36.36
C LYS A 449 -16.34 -6.99 35.60
N GLN A 450 -15.18 -6.34 35.39
CA GLN A 450 -15.08 -5.05 34.69
C GLN A 450 -14.77 -5.21 33.20
N ALA A 451 -13.98 -6.21 32.79
CA ALA A 451 -13.74 -6.52 31.38
C ALA A 451 -15.06 -6.86 30.64
N GLY A 452 -15.99 -7.53 31.29
CA GLY A 452 -17.35 -7.74 30.77
C GLY A 452 -18.16 -6.45 30.60
N LYS A 453 -17.82 -5.36 31.33
CA LYS A 453 -18.45 -4.04 31.16
C LYS A 453 -17.72 -3.18 30.10
N ALA A 454 -16.40 -3.21 30.03
CA ALA A 454 -15.62 -2.48 29.02
C ALA A 454 -15.80 -3.08 27.60
N MET A 455 -15.92 -4.42 27.50
CA MET A 455 -16.31 -5.10 26.24
C MET A 455 -17.78 -4.84 25.83
N ARG A 456 -18.62 -4.38 26.76
CA ARG A 456 -19.98 -3.91 26.44
C ARG A 456 -20.01 -2.47 25.94
N SER A 457 -18.92 -1.68 26.14
CA SER A 457 -18.79 -0.31 25.61
C SER A 457 -17.93 -0.21 24.34
N GLY A 458 -17.14 -1.23 24.01
CA GLY A 458 -16.65 -1.41 22.64
C GLY A 458 -17.88 -1.60 21.77
N LYS A 459 -18.18 -0.61 20.95
CA LYS A 459 -19.31 -0.61 20.01
C LYS A 459 -19.50 -2.05 19.52
N LYS A 460 -20.63 -2.67 19.89
CA LYS A 460 -21.18 -3.77 19.14
C LYS A 460 -21.05 -3.35 17.67
N SER A 461 -20.26 -4.04 16.89
CA SER A 461 -20.63 -4.25 15.51
C SER A 461 -22.00 -4.90 15.63
N VAL A 462 -23.01 -4.08 15.60
CA VAL A 462 -24.36 -4.51 15.42
C VAL A 462 -24.29 -5.09 14.01
N VAL A 463 -24.37 -6.40 13.90
CA VAL A 463 -25.02 -6.98 12.72
C VAL A 463 -26.38 -6.32 12.77
N ALA A 464 -26.49 -5.19 12.09
CA ALA A 464 -27.73 -4.48 11.91
C ALA A 464 -28.66 -5.53 11.30
N LYS A 465 -29.83 -5.75 11.93
CA LYS A 465 -30.91 -6.44 11.24
C LYS A 465 -30.97 -5.84 9.86
N PRO A 466 -31.07 -6.63 8.79
CA PRO A 466 -31.15 -6.06 7.45
C PRO A 466 -32.24 -4.99 7.46
N VAL A 467 -31.85 -3.75 7.21
CA VAL A 467 -32.78 -2.64 7.09
C VAL A 467 -33.43 -2.86 5.75
N VAL A 468 -34.65 -3.38 5.76
CA VAL A 468 -35.42 -3.70 4.55
C VAL A 468 -36.40 -2.55 4.29
N GLY A 469 -36.60 -2.22 3.02
CA GLY A 469 -37.68 -1.28 2.62
C GLY A 469 -37.24 0.19 2.54
N LEU A 470 -35.95 0.51 2.47
CA LEU A 470 -35.51 1.90 2.23
C LEU A 470 -35.86 2.35 0.80
N THR A 471 -36.22 3.62 0.66
CA THR A 471 -36.31 4.30 -0.62
C THR A 471 -34.99 5.03 -0.89
N ILE A 472 -34.25 4.57 -1.89
CA ILE A 472 -32.86 5.00 -2.18
C ILE A 472 -32.83 5.73 -3.53
N MET A 473 -32.24 6.91 -3.56
CA MET A 473 -31.83 7.57 -4.79
C MET A 473 -30.41 7.12 -5.13
N LEU A 474 -30.20 6.64 -6.34
CA LEU A 474 -28.90 6.25 -6.89
C LEU A 474 -28.57 7.16 -8.06
N ALA A 475 -27.58 8.04 -7.90
CA ALA A 475 -27.04 8.89 -8.96
C ALA A 475 -25.73 8.30 -9.47
N GLU A 476 -25.74 7.81 -10.69
CA GLU A 476 -24.59 7.15 -11.35
C GLU A 476 -24.76 7.30 -12.86
N ASP A 477 -23.78 7.91 -13.51
CA ASP A 477 -23.80 8.20 -14.96
C ASP A 477 -23.49 6.97 -15.83
N ASN A 478 -22.79 5.97 -15.27
CA ASN A 478 -22.50 4.74 -15.97
C ASN A 478 -23.68 3.76 -15.86
N PRO A 479 -24.36 3.41 -16.96
CA PRO A 479 -25.55 2.56 -16.89
C PRO A 479 -25.29 1.15 -16.37
N ILE A 480 -24.05 0.65 -16.50
CA ILE A 480 -23.66 -0.68 -16.02
C ILE A 480 -23.50 -0.65 -14.50
N ASN A 481 -22.80 0.36 -13.95
CA ASN A 481 -22.64 0.55 -12.52
C ASN A 481 -24.01 0.82 -11.86
N ALA A 482 -24.83 1.65 -12.48
CA ALA A 482 -26.20 1.93 -12.04
C ALA A 482 -27.04 0.65 -11.96
N LEU A 483 -26.98 -0.21 -12.99
CA LEU A 483 -27.67 -1.50 -13.01
C LEU A 483 -27.19 -2.43 -11.91
N LEU A 484 -25.87 -2.51 -11.71
CA LEU A 484 -25.25 -3.34 -10.67
C LEU A 484 -25.71 -2.92 -9.27
N CYS A 485 -25.52 -1.64 -8.94
CA CYS A 485 -25.91 -1.07 -7.63
C CYS A 485 -27.41 -1.24 -7.38
N ARG A 486 -28.26 -0.90 -8.39
CA ARG A 486 -29.70 -1.07 -8.30
C ARG A 486 -30.07 -2.52 -8.02
N THR A 487 -29.45 -3.47 -8.74
CA THR A 487 -29.77 -4.90 -8.58
C THR A 487 -29.38 -5.41 -7.20
N ILE A 488 -28.22 -5.02 -6.67
CA ILE A 488 -27.77 -5.38 -5.31
C ILE A 488 -28.78 -4.84 -4.28
N LEU A 489 -29.09 -3.55 -4.33
CA LEU A 489 -29.96 -2.89 -3.37
C LEU A 489 -31.41 -3.41 -3.43
N GLN A 490 -31.93 -3.69 -4.63
CA GLN A 490 -33.27 -4.28 -4.80
C GLN A 490 -33.34 -5.71 -4.27
N LYS A 491 -32.30 -6.54 -4.48
CA LYS A 491 -32.20 -7.89 -3.89
C LYS A 491 -32.14 -7.85 -2.36
N SER A 492 -31.60 -6.78 -1.77
CA SER A 492 -31.58 -6.54 -0.33
C SER A 492 -32.90 -5.94 0.19
N GLY A 493 -33.93 -5.81 -0.66
CA GLY A 493 -35.29 -5.39 -0.29
C GLY A 493 -35.51 -3.88 -0.26
N HIS A 494 -34.69 -3.08 -0.94
CA HIS A 494 -34.82 -1.63 -1.02
C HIS A 494 -35.52 -1.20 -2.31
N HIS A 495 -36.17 -0.04 -2.27
CA HIS A 495 -36.75 0.62 -3.44
C HIS A 495 -35.73 1.61 -4.01
N VAL A 496 -35.25 1.39 -5.24
CA VAL A 496 -34.17 2.19 -5.83
C VAL A 496 -34.66 2.95 -7.06
N ARG A 497 -34.50 4.28 -7.04
CA ARG A 497 -34.67 5.15 -8.20
C ARG A 497 -33.30 5.62 -8.69
N VAL A 498 -33.01 5.34 -9.95
CA VAL A 498 -31.77 5.71 -10.60
C VAL A 498 -31.94 7.03 -11.33
N VAL A 499 -30.95 7.90 -11.25
CA VAL A 499 -30.77 9.13 -12.01
C VAL A 499 -29.40 9.15 -12.65
N GLY A 500 -29.26 9.71 -13.86
CA GLY A 500 -28.06 9.62 -14.67
C GLY A 500 -27.03 10.71 -14.44
N ASP A 501 -27.39 11.80 -13.76
CA ASP A 501 -26.47 12.90 -13.48
C ASP A 501 -26.90 13.72 -12.25
N GLY A 502 -26.04 14.67 -11.86
CA GLY A 502 -26.29 15.52 -10.69
C GLY A 502 -27.43 16.52 -10.86
N GLY A 503 -27.81 16.89 -12.08
CA GLY A 503 -28.96 17.74 -12.38
C GLY A 503 -30.25 17.00 -12.12
N GLU A 504 -30.42 15.80 -12.68
CA GLU A 504 -31.55 14.92 -12.39
C GLU A 504 -31.67 14.59 -10.89
N ALA A 505 -30.50 14.39 -10.22
CA ALA A 505 -30.47 14.16 -8.77
C ALA A 505 -31.06 15.37 -8.00
N LEU A 506 -30.68 16.60 -8.36
CA LEU A 506 -31.22 17.82 -7.72
C LEU A 506 -32.71 18.00 -8.00
N ASP A 507 -33.16 17.74 -9.21
CA ASP A 507 -34.58 17.84 -9.57
C ASP A 507 -35.41 16.82 -8.78
N LEU A 508 -34.92 15.60 -8.63
CA LEU A 508 -35.56 14.58 -7.82
C LEU A 508 -35.56 14.95 -6.32
N LEU A 509 -34.51 15.55 -5.80
CA LEU A 509 -34.41 16.01 -4.42
C LEU A 509 -35.29 17.22 -4.13
N ARG A 510 -35.62 18.04 -5.12
CA ARG A 510 -36.57 19.16 -5.01
C ARG A 510 -38.01 18.72 -5.09
N SER A 511 -38.27 17.54 -5.63
CA SER A 511 -39.64 16.99 -5.71
C SER A 511 -40.09 16.42 -4.36
N ASP A 512 -41.41 16.13 -4.25
CA ASP A 512 -42.00 15.48 -3.06
C ASP A 512 -41.69 13.98 -2.96
N TRP A 513 -40.82 13.43 -3.85
CA TRP A 513 -40.49 12.01 -3.83
C TRP A 513 -39.72 11.64 -2.54
N HIS A 514 -40.25 10.67 -1.80
CA HIS A 514 -39.66 10.25 -0.53
C HIS A 514 -38.26 9.59 -0.75
N CYS A 515 -37.29 9.99 0.04
CA CYS A 515 -35.91 9.47 -0.01
C CYS A 515 -35.35 9.28 1.39
N ASP A 516 -34.93 8.06 1.72
CA ASP A 516 -34.31 7.71 3.00
C ASP A 516 -32.81 7.85 2.98
N LEU A 517 -32.18 7.59 1.80
CA LEU A 517 -30.74 7.59 1.55
C LEU A 517 -30.48 8.00 0.10
N ALA A 518 -29.48 8.85 -0.11
CA ALA A 518 -28.95 9.11 -1.45
C ALA A 518 -27.55 8.53 -1.57
N ILE A 519 -27.33 7.74 -2.62
CA ILE A 519 -26.04 7.18 -3.03
C ILE A 519 -25.65 7.89 -4.32
N MET A 520 -24.47 8.52 -4.34
CA MET A 520 -24.05 9.34 -5.47
C MET A 520 -22.63 9.07 -5.89
N ASP A 521 -22.42 8.94 -7.19
CA ASP A 521 -21.08 9.05 -7.75
C ASP A 521 -20.52 10.46 -7.55
N VAL A 522 -19.27 10.54 -7.16
CA VAL A 522 -18.56 11.82 -7.00
C VAL A 522 -18.33 12.49 -8.35
N GLU A 523 -17.95 11.68 -9.36
CA GLU A 523 -17.64 12.15 -10.71
C GLU A 523 -18.78 11.87 -11.66
N MET A 524 -19.65 12.85 -11.86
CA MET A 524 -20.75 12.82 -12.83
C MET A 524 -20.65 14.00 -13.79
N PRO A 525 -21.11 13.86 -15.04
CA PRO A 525 -21.16 14.95 -16.01
C PRO A 525 -22.13 16.06 -15.55
N TRP A 526 -21.89 17.28 -16.03
CA TRP A 526 -22.67 18.51 -15.78
C TRP A 526 -22.63 19.00 -14.35
N VAL A 527 -23.12 18.21 -13.38
CA VAL A 527 -23.11 18.54 -11.95
C VAL A 527 -22.51 17.37 -11.18
N SER A 528 -21.33 17.56 -10.59
CA SER A 528 -20.66 16.53 -9.79
C SER A 528 -21.41 16.21 -8.51
N GLY A 529 -21.24 14.98 -7.98
CA GLY A 529 -21.84 14.58 -6.70
C GLY A 529 -21.42 15.48 -5.53
N ILE A 530 -20.19 16.00 -5.53
CA ILE A 530 -19.71 16.99 -4.55
C ILE A 530 -20.61 18.23 -4.59
N LYS A 531 -20.90 18.73 -5.79
CA LYS A 531 -21.73 19.94 -5.94
C LYS A 531 -23.16 19.70 -5.52
N VAL A 532 -23.74 18.53 -5.81
CA VAL A 532 -25.07 18.15 -5.32
C VAL A 532 -25.10 18.12 -3.79
N ALA A 533 -24.09 17.52 -3.14
CA ALA A 533 -24.00 17.45 -1.69
C ALA A 533 -23.92 18.85 -1.05
N GLU A 534 -23.05 19.73 -1.59
CA GLU A 534 -22.97 21.12 -1.11
C GLU A 534 -24.29 21.86 -1.21
N LEU A 535 -24.98 21.73 -2.35
CA LEU A 535 -26.30 22.37 -2.55
C LEU A 535 -27.33 21.80 -1.59
N LEU A 536 -27.36 20.48 -1.39
CA LEU A 536 -28.30 19.85 -0.45
C LEU A 536 -28.11 20.36 0.99
N ARG A 537 -26.89 20.67 1.40
CA ARG A 537 -26.58 21.17 2.75
C ARG A 537 -26.81 22.68 2.92
N LYS A 538 -26.74 23.48 1.83
CA LYS A 538 -26.72 24.95 1.88
C LYS A 538 -27.91 25.63 1.22
N ASP A 539 -28.57 25.00 0.25
CA ASP A 539 -29.68 25.61 -0.52
C ASP A 539 -30.97 25.67 0.33
N SER A 540 -31.55 26.85 0.44
CA SER A 540 -32.81 27.05 1.15
C SER A 540 -34.00 26.31 0.51
N GLY A 541 -33.95 26.05 -0.80
CA GLY A 541 -34.96 25.25 -1.50
C GLY A 541 -34.94 23.76 -1.15
N LEU A 542 -33.86 23.29 -0.49
CA LEU A 542 -33.66 21.90 -0.07
C LEU A 542 -33.59 21.72 1.45
N GLU A 543 -34.03 22.73 2.22
CA GLU A 543 -33.92 22.75 3.69
C GLU A 543 -34.60 21.53 4.35
N HIS A 544 -35.73 21.10 3.83
CA HIS A 544 -36.49 19.94 4.31
C HIS A 544 -35.73 18.61 4.17
N ARG A 545 -34.64 18.56 3.35
CA ARG A 545 -33.78 17.38 3.11
C ARG A 545 -32.36 17.56 3.58
N ARG A 546 -32.04 18.63 4.28
CA ARG A 546 -30.69 18.94 4.75
C ARG A 546 -30.05 17.81 5.56
N HIS A 547 -30.83 16.97 6.22
CA HIS A 547 -30.40 15.83 7.02
C HIS A 547 -30.52 14.48 6.31
N LEU A 548 -30.76 14.48 4.98
CA LEU A 548 -30.77 13.24 4.21
C LEU A 548 -29.38 12.60 4.24
N PRO A 549 -29.22 11.31 4.63
CA PRO A 549 -27.97 10.61 4.55
C PRO A 549 -27.43 10.54 3.12
N LEU A 550 -26.15 10.89 2.95
CA LEU A 550 -25.46 10.88 1.66
C LEU A 550 -24.30 9.92 1.69
N LEU A 551 -24.26 8.97 0.76
CA LEU A 551 -23.15 8.05 0.53
C LEU A 551 -22.45 8.44 -0.78
N ALA A 552 -21.16 8.78 -0.70
CA ALA A 552 -20.33 9.01 -1.88
C ALA A 552 -19.80 7.69 -2.45
N MET A 553 -19.91 7.47 -3.75
CA MET A 553 -19.15 6.44 -4.47
C MET A 553 -17.99 7.13 -5.18
N THR A 554 -16.75 6.70 -4.92
CA THR A 554 -15.54 7.38 -5.43
C THR A 554 -14.58 6.41 -6.08
N GLY A 555 -14.03 6.77 -7.24
CA GLY A 555 -12.95 6.04 -7.90
C GLY A 555 -11.58 6.29 -7.27
N ASN A 556 -11.42 7.39 -6.53
CA ASN A 556 -10.18 7.77 -5.87
C ASN A 556 -10.26 7.54 -4.35
N VAL A 557 -9.23 6.90 -3.78
CA VAL A 557 -9.17 6.53 -2.35
C VAL A 557 -8.15 7.41 -1.59
N ARG A 558 -7.69 8.50 -2.18
CA ARG A 558 -6.72 9.38 -1.52
C ARG A 558 -7.34 10.05 -0.30
N PRO A 559 -6.60 10.23 0.80
CA PRO A 559 -7.09 10.89 2.00
C PRO A 559 -7.66 12.30 1.75
N GLU A 560 -7.12 13.02 0.77
CA GLU A 560 -7.59 14.34 0.33
C GLU A 560 -8.96 14.28 -0.34
N ASP A 561 -9.21 13.28 -1.20
CA ASP A 561 -10.50 13.10 -1.90
C ASP A 561 -11.60 12.68 -0.91
N VAL A 562 -11.28 11.82 0.03
CA VAL A 562 -12.19 11.43 1.13
C VAL A 562 -12.55 12.64 2.01
N ARG A 563 -11.56 13.48 2.36
CA ARG A 563 -11.80 14.71 3.11
C ARG A 563 -12.66 15.69 2.34
N ALA A 564 -12.43 15.82 1.02
CA ALA A 564 -13.25 16.68 0.15
C ALA A 564 -14.73 16.23 0.15
N CYS A 565 -14.99 14.93 0.04
CA CYS A 565 -16.36 14.38 0.13
C CYS A 565 -17.02 14.69 1.49
N LEU A 566 -16.32 14.44 2.60
CA LEU A 566 -16.87 14.71 3.94
C LEU A 566 -17.11 16.21 4.16
N ASN A 567 -16.21 17.07 3.70
CA ASN A 567 -16.35 18.53 3.79
C ASN A 567 -17.51 19.06 2.92
N ALA A 568 -17.80 18.41 1.80
CA ALA A 568 -18.94 18.73 0.94
C ALA A 568 -20.28 18.34 1.58
N GLY A 569 -20.28 17.49 2.61
CA GLY A 569 -21.47 17.10 3.36
C GLY A 569 -21.93 15.66 3.15
N PHE A 570 -21.10 14.78 2.59
CA PHE A 570 -21.35 13.34 2.62
C PHE A 570 -21.17 12.78 4.02
N ASP A 571 -21.98 11.79 4.39
CA ASP A 571 -21.94 11.13 5.71
C ASP A 571 -21.05 9.89 5.73
N ALA A 572 -20.81 9.31 4.54
CA ALA A 572 -19.91 8.17 4.33
C ALA A 572 -19.41 8.14 2.89
N HIS A 573 -18.37 7.33 2.64
CA HIS A 573 -17.86 7.06 1.30
C HIS A 573 -17.70 5.56 1.09
N LEU A 574 -17.83 5.12 -0.19
CA LEU A 574 -17.63 3.76 -0.66
C LEU A 574 -16.68 3.81 -1.86
N PRO A 575 -15.46 3.26 -1.74
CA PRO A 575 -14.51 3.25 -2.84
C PRO A 575 -14.93 2.29 -3.95
N LYS A 576 -14.78 2.71 -5.20
CA LYS A 576 -14.92 1.85 -6.38
C LYS A 576 -13.55 1.20 -6.72
N PRO A 577 -13.48 -0.10 -7.06
CA PRO A 577 -14.58 -1.06 -7.16
C PRO A 577 -14.98 -1.63 -5.79
N PHE A 578 -16.28 -1.84 -5.56
CA PHE A 578 -16.84 -2.45 -4.37
C PHE A 578 -17.64 -3.71 -4.73
N ASP A 579 -17.81 -4.59 -3.76
CA ASP A 579 -18.64 -5.77 -3.91
C ASP A 579 -20.03 -5.60 -3.25
N LYS A 580 -20.86 -6.65 -3.34
CA LYS A 580 -22.21 -6.65 -2.75
C LYS A 580 -22.16 -6.44 -1.23
N HIS A 581 -21.20 -7.06 -0.55
CA HIS A 581 -21.10 -7.01 0.91
C HIS A 581 -20.71 -5.61 1.39
N ASP A 582 -19.75 -4.97 0.71
CA ASP A 582 -19.30 -3.61 1.01
C ASP A 582 -20.44 -2.59 0.94
N LEU A 583 -21.25 -2.68 -0.12
CA LEU A 583 -22.40 -1.79 -0.30
C LEU A 583 -23.47 -2.02 0.77
N GLU A 584 -23.84 -3.28 1.04
CA GLU A 584 -24.86 -3.63 2.05
C GLU A 584 -24.42 -3.24 3.47
N GLU A 585 -23.15 -3.49 3.83
CA GLU A 585 -22.60 -3.14 5.14
C GLU A 585 -22.55 -1.62 5.35
N THR A 586 -22.13 -0.87 4.32
CA THR A 586 -22.05 0.59 4.39
C THR A 586 -23.45 1.20 4.57
N VAL A 587 -24.44 0.77 3.78
CA VAL A 587 -25.82 1.22 3.89
C VAL A 587 -26.41 0.89 5.27
N ALA A 588 -26.25 -0.34 5.76
CA ALA A 588 -26.72 -0.75 7.07
C ALA A 588 -26.07 0.05 8.21
N GLY A 589 -24.75 0.30 8.09
CA GLY A 589 -23.97 1.10 9.05
C GLY A 589 -24.46 2.55 9.16
N MET A 590 -24.76 3.19 8.03
CA MET A 590 -25.29 4.56 7.98
C MET A 590 -26.66 4.66 8.63
N MET A 591 -27.57 3.76 8.29
CA MET A 591 -28.94 3.78 8.82
C MET A 591 -29.01 3.46 10.32
N SER A 592 -28.11 2.62 10.82
CA SER A 592 -28.01 2.35 12.26
C SER A 592 -27.52 3.55 13.08
N LYS A 593 -26.72 4.43 12.50
CA LYS A 593 -26.28 5.69 13.12
C LYS A 593 -27.43 6.70 13.19
N LYS A 594 -28.24 6.79 12.12
CA LYS A 594 -29.41 7.69 12.07
C LYS A 594 -30.47 7.30 13.12
N ALA A 595 -30.75 6.00 13.28
CA ALA A 595 -31.71 5.51 14.28
C ALA A 595 -31.27 5.73 15.75
N LYS A 596 -30.02 6.09 16.01
CA LYS A 596 -29.50 6.44 17.34
C LYS A 596 -29.45 7.94 17.60
N ALA A 597 -29.52 8.75 16.54
CA ALA A 597 -29.46 10.22 16.62
C ALA A 597 -30.87 10.86 16.57
N ALA A 598 -31.90 10.11 16.17
CA ALA A 598 -33.32 10.45 16.25
C ALA A 598 -33.95 9.86 17.54
#